data_70366333a5f2bffcf620a8b9d97d67fa
#
_entry.id   70366333a5f2bffcf620a8b9d97d67fa
#
_cell.length_a   1.000
_cell.length_b   1.000
_cell.length_c   1.000
_cell.angle_alpha   90.00
_cell.angle_beta   90.00
_cell.angle_gamma   90.00
#
_symmetry.space_group_name_H-M   'P 1'
#
loop_
_entity.id
_entity.type
_entity.pdbx_description
1 polymer ?
#
loop_
_entity_poly.entity_id
_entity_poly.type
_entity_poly.pdbx_seq_one_letter_code
_entity_poly.pdbx_strand_id
1 'polypeptide(L)'
;VMVENYNVSYAERLIPACDISEQISLASKEASGTGNMKFMLNGAVTLGTSDGANVEINELVGDDNIYIFGEKSEAVIEHYAKADYVSRDFYEKSSVIKEAVDFIVSEQTLAAGNEERLSRLHKELINKDWFMTLLDLEDYIATKDRMFEDYRKEDMWKKMMLVNIAKAGFFSSDRTIAEYNRDIWKLK
;
A
#
# COMPACT_ATOMS: atom_id res chain seq x y z
N VAL A 1 -14.86 0.54 7.27
CA VAL A 1 -16.17 0.81 6.62
C VAL A 1 -15.98 0.76 5.11
N MET A 2 -16.74 -0.08 4.43
CA MET A 2 -16.82 -0.04 2.97
C MET A 2 -17.64 1.15 2.53
N VAL A 3 -17.09 2.01 1.69
CA VAL A 3 -17.80 3.17 1.14
C VAL A 3 -18.55 2.72 -0.11
N GLU A 4 -19.89 2.75 -0.04
CA GLU A 4 -20.73 2.42 -1.17
C GLU A 4 -20.63 3.48 -2.26
N ASN A 5 -20.59 3.04 -3.53
CA ASN A 5 -20.51 3.94 -4.70
C ASN A 5 -19.35 4.96 -4.62
N TYR A 6 -18.18 4.55 -4.19
CA TYR A 6 -17.00 5.41 -4.19
C TYR A 6 -16.79 6.07 -5.56
N ASN A 7 -16.68 7.39 -5.54
CA ASN A 7 -16.53 8.22 -6.74
C ASN A 7 -15.75 9.50 -6.42
N VAL A 8 -15.52 10.34 -7.42
CA VAL A 8 -14.73 11.59 -7.29
C VAL A 8 -15.25 12.49 -6.17
N SER A 9 -16.57 12.69 -6.08
CA SER A 9 -17.14 13.56 -5.03
C SER A 9 -16.93 13.03 -3.63
N TYR A 10 -16.90 11.71 -3.45
CA TYR A 10 -16.51 11.09 -2.18
C TYR A 10 -15.00 11.23 -1.93
N ALA A 11 -14.17 11.01 -2.96
CA ALA A 11 -12.73 11.13 -2.85
C ALA A 11 -12.30 12.53 -2.39
N GLU A 12 -12.92 13.59 -2.91
CA GLU A 12 -12.65 14.98 -2.53
C GLU A 12 -12.87 15.27 -1.02
N ARG A 13 -13.68 14.46 -0.37
CA ARG A 13 -13.96 14.58 1.07
C ARG A 13 -13.16 13.59 1.92
N LEU A 14 -12.99 12.37 1.41
CA LEU A 14 -12.34 11.29 2.16
C LEU A 14 -10.82 11.45 2.19
N ILE A 15 -10.21 11.83 1.07
CA ILE A 15 -8.74 11.99 1.00
C ILE A 15 -8.23 13.02 2.01
N PRO A 16 -8.80 14.24 2.10
CA PRO A 16 -8.37 15.23 3.11
C PRO A 16 -8.65 14.82 4.56
N ALA A 17 -9.54 13.85 4.78
CA ALA A 17 -9.89 13.37 6.12
C ALA A 17 -9.02 12.19 6.59
N CYS A 18 -8.09 11.71 5.77
CA CYS A 18 -7.24 10.57 6.10
C CYS A 18 -5.91 11.02 6.68
N ASP A 19 -5.50 10.38 7.79
CA ASP A 19 -4.18 10.55 8.38
C ASP A 19 -3.16 9.54 7.83
N ILE A 20 -3.65 8.41 7.34
CA ILE A 20 -2.86 7.27 6.85
C ILE A 20 -3.38 6.87 5.47
N SER A 21 -2.45 6.63 4.56
CA SER A 21 -2.72 6.13 3.21
C SER A 21 -2.13 4.74 3.04
N GLU A 22 -2.95 3.71 2.95
CA GLU A 22 -2.49 2.35 2.67
C GLU A 22 -2.41 2.12 1.15
N GLN A 23 -1.20 1.84 0.65
CA GLN A 23 -0.87 1.64 -0.77
C GLN A 23 -0.11 0.31 -0.90
N ILE A 24 -0.88 -0.78 -0.88
CA ILE A 24 -0.41 -2.14 -0.62
C ILE A 24 -0.39 -3.06 -1.84
N SER A 25 -0.27 -2.52 -3.03
CA SER A 25 -0.05 -3.34 -4.23
C SER A 25 1.23 -4.15 -4.08
N LEU A 26 1.22 -5.40 -4.57
CA LEU A 26 2.45 -6.18 -4.62
C LEU A 26 3.50 -5.43 -5.45
N ALA A 27 4.72 -5.35 -4.96
CA ALA A 27 5.83 -4.73 -5.67
C ALA A 27 5.96 -5.28 -7.10
N SER A 28 6.22 -4.44 -8.07
CA SER A 28 6.19 -4.71 -9.52
C SER A 28 4.80 -4.75 -10.19
N LYS A 29 3.71 -4.53 -9.48
CA LYS A 29 2.35 -4.61 -10.04
C LYS A 29 1.67 -3.25 -10.21
N GLU A 30 2.11 -2.23 -9.48
CA GLU A 30 1.59 -0.87 -9.62
C GLU A 30 2.48 -0.05 -10.57
N ALA A 31 1.92 0.44 -11.66
CA ALA A 31 2.68 1.22 -12.64
C ALA A 31 3.11 2.59 -12.08
N SER A 32 2.24 3.26 -11.38
CA SER A 32 2.50 4.55 -10.73
C SER A 32 1.57 4.76 -9.54
N GLY A 33 0.25 4.78 -9.77
CA GLY A 33 -0.73 5.22 -8.79
C GLY A 33 -0.85 6.74 -8.72
N THR A 34 -2.06 7.22 -8.55
CA THR A 34 -2.34 8.65 -8.35
C THR A 34 -2.97 8.94 -7.00
N GLY A 35 -3.53 7.92 -6.36
CA GLY A 35 -4.13 8.02 -5.04
C GLY A 35 -3.11 8.45 -3.99
N ASN A 36 -1.98 7.76 -3.93
CA ASN A 36 -0.88 8.04 -3.01
C ASN A 36 -0.38 9.50 -3.08
N MET A 37 -0.23 10.08 -4.28
CA MET A 37 0.15 11.49 -4.45
C MET A 37 -0.91 12.44 -3.87
N LYS A 38 -2.20 12.14 -4.06
CA LYS A 38 -3.32 12.93 -3.51
C LYS A 38 -3.37 12.86 -1.99
N PHE A 39 -3.17 11.67 -1.42
CA PHE A 39 -3.08 11.49 0.02
C PHE A 39 -1.88 12.24 0.60
N MET A 40 -0.70 12.13 0.00
CA MET A 40 0.51 12.86 0.39
C MET A 40 0.27 14.38 0.39
N LEU A 41 -0.36 14.92 -0.67
CA LEU A 41 -0.68 16.35 -0.77
C LEU A 41 -1.59 16.83 0.37
N ASN A 42 -2.45 15.95 0.86
CA ASN A 42 -3.36 16.23 1.98
C ASN A 42 -2.78 15.84 3.36
N GLY A 43 -1.53 15.43 3.40
CA GLY A 43 -0.80 15.18 4.64
C GLY A 43 -0.91 13.77 5.19
N ALA A 44 -1.61 12.86 4.52
CA ALA A 44 -1.63 11.46 4.94
C ALA A 44 -0.25 10.83 4.78
N VAL A 45 0.20 10.12 5.81
CA VAL A 45 1.46 9.36 5.78
C VAL A 45 1.21 8.01 5.12
N THR A 46 2.06 7.64 4.18
CA THR A 46 1.89 6.40 3.43
C THR A 46 2.42 5.20 4.20
N LEU A 47 1.61 4.13 4.27
CA LEU A 47 2.03 2.76 4.54
C LEU A 47 1.90 2.00 3.22
N GLY A 48 3.01 1.52 2.68
CA GLY A 48 2.96 0.89 1.36
C GLY A 48 4.16 0.03 1.03
N THR A 49 4.07 -0.63 -0.10
CA THR A 49 5.17 -1.38 -0.70
C THR A 49 6.09 -0.44 -1.48
N SER A 50 7.33 -0.88 -1.73
CA SER A 50 8.29 -0.16 -2.58
C SER A 50 7.94 -0.36 -4.07
N ASP A 51 6.82 0.26 -4.50
CA ASP A 51 6.30 0.16 -5.86
C ASP A 51 5.57 1.43 -6.29
N GLY A 52 5.43 1.66 -7.60
CA GLY A 52 4.78 2.83 -8.15
C GLY A 52 5.30 4.14 -7.55
N ALA A 53 4.44 5.12 -7.37
CA ALA A 53 4.81 6.41 -6.80
C ALA A 53 5.28 6.36 -5.33
N ASN A 54 5.12 5.24 -4.62
CA ASN A 54 5.67 5.13 -3.26
C ASN A 54 7.20 5.19 -3.26
N VAL A 55 7.86 4.76 -4.35
CA VAL A 55 9.31 4.86 -4.52
C VAL A 55 9.74 6.33 -4.53
N GLU A 56 9.11 7.13 -5.40
CA GLU A 56 9.41 8.57 -5.48
C GLU A 56 9.01 9.32 -4.21
N ILE A 57 7.90 8.95 -3.58
CA ILE A 57 7.50 9.52 -2.29
C ILE A 57 8.56 9.24 -1.25
N ASN A 58 9.06 8.01 -1.15
CA ASN A 58 10.11 7.65 -0.20
C ASN A 58 11.41 8.45 -0.44
N GLU A 59 11.84 8.55 -1.70
CA GLU A 59 13.00 9.37 -2.08
C GLU A 59 12.85 10.86 -1.68
N LEU A 60 11.63 11.39 -1.77
CA LEU A 60 11.34 12.79 -1.47
C LEU A 60 11.29 13.08 0.02
N VAL A 61 10.65 12.21 0.80
CA VAL A 61 10.36 12.46 2.21
C VAL A 61 11.37 11.80 3.15
N GLY A 62 12.09 10.78 2.69
CA GLY A 62 13.01 9.96 3.48
C GLY A 62 12.29 8.95 4.37
N ASP A 63 13.02 7.92 4.79
CA ASP A 63 12.51 6.75 5.51
C ASP A 63 11.83 7.09 6.85
N ASP A 64 12.15 8.24 7.43
CA ASP A 64 11.53 8.71 8.68
C ASP A 64 10.09 9.26 8.49
N ASN A 65 9.62 9.44 7.25
CA ASN A 65 8.35 10.10 6.96
C ASN A 65 7.40 9.26 6.09
N ILE A 66 7.67 7.97 5.97
CA ILE A 66 6.90 6.96 5.24
C ILE A 66 7.11 5.60 5.91
N TYR A 67 6.18 4.67 5.72
CA TYR A 67 6.30 3.29 6.20
C TYR A 67 6.30 2.36 4.99
N ILE A 68 7.45 1.77 4.70
CA ILE A 68 7.62 0.79 3.62
C ILE A 68 7.73 -0.61 4.21
N PHE A 69 7.05 -1.56 3.57
CA PHE A 69 7.08 -2.97 3.92
C PHE A 69 7.13 -3.85 2.65
N GLY A 70 7.38 -5.13 2.89
CA GLY A 70 7.33 -6.17 1.87
C GLY A 70 8.57 -6.27 0.99
N GLU A 71 8.54 -7.25 0.11
CA GLU A 71 9.63 -7.53 -0.79
C GLU A 71 9.80 -6.45 -1.86
N LYS A 72 11.02 -6.32 -2.38
CA LYS A 72 11.33 -5.42 -3.48
C LYS A 72 10.89 -6.01 -4.82
N SER A 73 10.67 -5.13 -5.80
CA SER A 73 10.21 -5.52 -7.14
C SER A 73 11.09 -6.59 -7.80
N GLU A 74 12.41 -6.51 -7.60
CA GLU A 74 13.36 -7.48 -8.18
C GLU A 74 13.14 -8.88 -7.61
N ALA A 75 12.94 -9.00 -6.28
CA ALA A 75 12.69 -10.28 -5.62
C ALA A 75 11.35 -10.88 -6.06
N VAL A 76 10.30 -10.06 -6.14
CA VAL A 76 8.99 -10.50 -6.62
C VAL A 76 9.06 -11.00 -8.07
N ILE A 77 9.75 -10.27 -8.96
CA ILE A 77 9.96 -10.68 -10.36
C ILE A 77 10.72 -12.02 -10.42
N GLU A 78 11.74 -12.19 -9.57
CA GLU A 78 12.51 -13.41 -9.49
C GLU A 78 11.66 -14.61 -9.04
N HIS A 79 10.79 -14.44 -8.03
CA HIS A 79 9.83 -15.46 -7.59
C HIS A 79 8.90 -15.90 -8.73
N TYR A 80 8.36 -14.94 -9.50
CA TYR A 80 7.55 -15.29 -10.68
C TYR A 80 8.34 -16.03 -11.75
N ALA A 81 9.58 -15.62 -12.01
CA ALA A 81 10.42 -16.25 -13.02
C ALA A 81 10.84 -17.68 -12.63
N LYS A 82 11.12 -17.90 -11.37
CA LYS A 82 11.51 -19.22 -10.82
C LYS A 82 10.32 -20.11 -10.49
N ALA A 83 9.14 -19.54 -10.32
CA ALA A 83 7.93 -20.22 -9.85
C ALA A 83 8.19 -20.96 -8.50
N ASP A 84 8.96 -20.34 -7.62
CA ASP A 84 9.41 -20.95 -6.35
C ASP A 84 8.60 -20.50 -5.12
N TYR A 85 7.67 -19.56 -5.29
CA TYR A 85 6.75 -19.15 -4.23
C TYR A 85 5.68 -20.22 -3.98
N VAL A 86 5.57 -20.67 -2.74
CA VAL A 86 4.58 -21.65 -2.29
C VAL A 86 3.79 -21.07 -1.11
N SER A 87 2.62 -20.52 -1.36
CA SER A 87 1.79 -19.83 -0.35
C SER A 87 1.45 -20.72 0.85
N ARG A 88 1.23 -22.03 0.61
CA ARG A 88 0.95 -23.01 1.66
C ARG A 88 2.06 -23.08 2.72
N ASP A 89 3.31 -22.91 2.32
CA ASP A 89 4.44 -22.94 3.26
C ASP A 89 4.37 -21.80 4.27
N PHE A 90 3.97 -20.60 3.82
CA PHE A 90 3.76 -19.44 4.71
C PHE A 90 2.57 -19.68 5.63
N TYR A 91 1.45 -20.16 5.10
CA TYR A 91 0.27 -20.49 5.89
C TYR A 91 0.54 -21.55 6.98
N GLU A 92 1.32 -22.58 6.67
CA GLU A 92 1.59 -23.69 7.61
C GLU A 92 2.69 -23.32 8.65
N LYS A 93 3.63 -22.47 8.29
CA LYS A 93 4.77 -22.11 9.17
C LYS A 93 4.45 -20.98 10.14
N SER A 94 3.53 -20.08 9.81
CA SER A 94 3.19 -18.92 10.62
C SER A 94 1.82 -19.04 11.24
N SER A 95 1.73 -18.99 12.57
CA SER A 95 0.46 -18.96 13.29
C SER A 95 -0.31 -17.66 13.03
N VAL A 96 0.39 -16.55 12.84
CA VAL A 96 -0.20 -15.22 12.56
C VAL A 96 -0.88 -15.23 11.19
N ILE A 97 -0.16 -15.71 10.16
CA ILE A 97 -0.71 -15.85 8.81
C ILE A 97 -1.90 -16.81 8.81
N LYS A 98 -1.75 -17.95 9.48
CA LYS A 98 -2.81 -18.94 9.58
C LYS A 98 -4.07 -18.37 10.23
N GLU A 99 -3.93 -17.68 11.34
CA GLU A 99 -5.06 -17.04 12.04
C GLU A 99 -5.76 -16.00 11.16
N ALA A 100 -5.00 -15.14 10.48
CA ALA A 100 -5.54 -14.13 9.57
C ALA A 100 -6.29 -14.75 8.38
N VAL A 101 -5.73 -15.79 7.77
CA VAL A 101 -6.34 -16.48 6.64
C VAL A 101 -7.59 -17.26 7.09
N ASP A 102 -7.51 -17.98 8.20
CA ASP A 102 -8.66 -18.78 8.73
C ASP A 102 -9.80 -17.87 9.20
N PHE A 103 -9.51 -16.62 9.61
CA PHE A 103 -10.56 -15.65 9.95
C PHE A 103 -11.51 -15.37 8.78
N ILE A 104 -11.07 -15.50 7.53
CA ILE A 104 -11.92 -15.33 6.33
C ILE A 104 -13.10 -16.28 6.34
N VAL A 105 -12.93 -17.48 6.89
CA VAL A 105 -13.97 -18.51 6.99
C VAL A 105 -14.47 -18.72 8.42
N SER A 106 -14.24 -17.76 9.31
CA SER A 106 -14.79 -17.78 10.67
C SER A 106 -16.32 -17.61 10.65
N GLU A 107 -16.98 -18.05 11.71
CA GLU A 107 -18.44 -17.86 11.87
C GLU A 107 -18.86 -16.39 11.72
N GLN A 108 -18.06 -15.46 12.25
CA GLN A 108 -18.32 -14.02 12.16
C GLN A 108 -18.31 -13.51 10.72
N THR A 109 -17.31 -13.93 9.96
CA THR A 109 -17.15 -13.49 8.58
C THR A 109 -18.15 -14.16 7.65
N LEU A 110 -18.43 -15.44 7.86
CA LEU A 110 -19.45 -16.19 7.11
C LEU A 110 -20.87 -15.65 7.38
N ALA A 111 -21.17 -15.22 8.60
CA ALA A 111 -22.46 -14.59 8.92
C ALA A 111 -22.66 -13.23 8.25
N ALA A 112 -21.58 -12.50 7.95
CA ALA A 112 -21.63 -11.18 7.33
C ALA A 112 -21.49 -11.22 5.81
N GLY A 113 -21.00 -12.33 5.23
CA GLY A 113 -20.63 -12.44 3.83
C GLY A 113 -21.28 -13.62 3.10
N ASN A 114 -20.79 -13.86 1.89
CA ASN A 114 -21.21 -15.02 1.08
C ASN A 114 -20.24 -16.18 1.31
N GLU A 115 -20.71 -17.27 1.88
CA GLU A 115 -19.91 -18.44 2.26
C GLU A 115 -19.11 -19.02 1.08
N GLU A 116 -19.73 -19.16 -0.09
CA GLU A 116 -19.08 -19.73 -1.28
C GLU A 116 -17.88 -18.87 -1.70
N ARG A 117 -18.07 -17.55 -1.74
CA ARG A 117 -17.02 -16.59 -2.14
C ARG A 117 -15.89 -16.52 -1.12
N LEU A 118 -16.22 -16.49 0.18
CA LEU A 118 -15.24 -16.47 1.26
C LEU A 118 -14.42 -17.76 1.30
N SER A 119 -15.07 -18.90 1.16
CA SER A 119 -14.40 -20.21 1.08
C SER A 119 -13.50 -20.31 -0.15
N ARG A 120 -13.91 -19.73 -1.28
CA ARG A 120 -13.07 -19.65 -2.48
C ARG A 120 -11.85 -18.79 -2.24
N LEU A 121 -12.01 -17.60 -1.65
CA LEU A 121 -10.88 -16.69 -1.33
C LEU A 121 -9.87 -17.38 -0.40
N HIS A 122 -10.36 -18.02 0.67
CA HIS A 122 -9.53 -18.78 1.61
C HIS A 122 -8.69 -19.86 0.87
N LYS A 123 -9.34 -20.66 0.01
CA LYS A 123 -8.65 -21.68 -0.78
C LYS A 123 -7.64 -21.10 -1.77
N GLU A 124 -7.96 -19.99 -2.41
CA GLU A 124 -7.06 -19.34 -3.36
C GLU A 124 -5.80 -18.80 -2.65
N LEU A 125 -5.95 -18.19 -1.47
CA LEU A 125 -4.81 -17.71 -0.70
C LEU A 125 -3.88 -18.87 -0.28
N ILE A 126 -4.43 -20.00 0.18
CA ILE A 126 -3.60 -21.13 0.64
C ILE A 126 -2.91 -21.84 -0.53
N ASN A 127 -3.57 -21.94 -1.69
CA ASN A 127 -3.08 -22.80 -2.76
C ASN A 127 -2.38 -22.08 -3.91
N LYS A 128 -2.62 -20.79 -4.07
CA LYS A 128 -2.07 -20.01 -5.21
C LYS A 128 -1.46 -18.71 -4.77
N ASP A 129 -2.24 -17.93 -4.01
CA ASP A 129 -1.87 -16.57 -3.60
C ASP A 129 -1.12 -15.80 -4.70
N TRP A 130 -1.81 -15.59 -5.82
CA TRP A 130 -1.22 -15.03 -7.04
C TRP A 130 -0.47 -13.72 -6.84
N PHE A 131 -0.86 -12.96 -5.83
CA PHE A 131 -0.24 -11.69 -5.47
C PHE A 131 0.77 -11.81 -4.32
N MET A 132 1.19 -13.01 -3.96
CA MET A 132 2.17 -13.25 -2.88
C MET A 132 1.82 -12.51 -1.59
N THR A 133 0.53 -12.40 -1.28
CA THR A 133 0.02 -11.64 -0.12
C THR A 133 0.57 -12.18 1.19
N LEU A 134 0.73 -13.51 1.29
CA LEU A 134 1.22 -14.15 2.51
C LEU A 134 2.73 -13.95 2.70
N LEU A 135 3.48 -13.65 1.63
CA LEU A 135 4.90 -13.33 1.70
C LEU A 135 5.15 -12.05 2.51
N ASP A 136 4.33 -11.01 2.24
CA ASP A 136 4.53 -9.68 2.82
C ASP A 136 3.70 -9.46 4.11
N LEU A 137 2.79 -10.38 4.48
CA LEU A 137 1.78 -10.14 5.50
C LEU A 137 2.37 -9.87 6.90
N GLU A 138 3.40 -10.62 7.31
CA GLU A 138 4.02 -10.40 8.62
C GLU A 138 4.77 -9.07 8.70
N ASP A 139 5.47 -8.70 7.63
CA ASP A 139 6.17 -7.42 7.57
C ASP A 139 5.18 -6.24 7.51
N TYR A 140 4.06 -6.40 6.78
CA TYR A 140 2.95 -5.46 6.81
C TYR A 140 2.43 -5.25 8.24
N ILE A 141 2.15 -6.32 8.97
CA ILE A 141 1.63 -6.25 10.34
C ILE A 141 2.63 -5.53 11.25
N ALA A 142 3.90 -5.95 11.23
CA ALA A 142 4.94 -5.35 12.05
C ALA A 142 5.15 -3.86 11.74
N THR A 143 5.12 -3.49 10.47
CA THR A 143 5.27 -2.10 10.03
C THR A 143 4.05 -1.26 10.39
N LYS A 144 2.86 -1.82 10.29
CA LYS A 144 1.60 -1.17 10.68
C LYS A 144 1.53 -0.95 12.19
N ASP A 145 1.96 -1.90 13.00
CA ASP A 145 2.01 -1.76 14.46
C ASP A 145 2.96 -0.63 14.87
N ARG A 146 4.16 -0.59 14.29
CA ARG A 146 5.11 0.51 14.48
C ARG A 146 4.50 1.85 14.08
N MET A 147 3.82 1.91 12.94
CA MET A 147 3.13 3.12 12.49
C MET A 147 2.06 3.59 13.48
N PHE A 148 1.27 2.68 14.05
CA PHE A 148 0.25 3.03 15.05
C PHE A 148 0.86 3.49 16.39
N GLU A 149 2.02 2.98 16.77
CA GLU A 149 2.76 3.49 17.92
C GLU A 149 3.25 4.92 17.68
N ASP A 150 3.74 5.21 16.48
CA ASP A 150 4.21 6.54 16.11
C ASP A 150 3.04 7.52 15.92
N TYR A 151 1.90 7.07 15.41
CA TYR A 151 0.67 7.87 15.30
C TYR A 151 0.21 8.45 16.65
N ARG A 152 0.45 7.75 17.75
CA ARG A 152 0.15 8.24 19.11
C ARG A 152 1.08 9.35 19.59
N LYS A 153 2.22 9.56 18.91
CA LYS A 153 3.19 10.62 19.18
C LYS A 153 2.85 11.86 18.34
N GLU A 154 1.88 12.62 18.82
CA GLU A 154 1.19 13.68 18.07
C GLU A 154 2.14 14.66 17.36
N ASP A 155 3.14 15.17 18.06
CA ASP A 155 4.09 16.14 17.48
C ASP A 155 4.97 15.52 16.37
N MET A 156 5.38 14.28 16.55
CA MET A 156 6.13 13.51 15.56
C MET A 156 5.28 13.29 14.32
N TRP A 157 4.03 12.83 14.50
CA TRP A 157 3.12 12.58 13.40
C TRP A 157 2.81 13.82 12.59
N LYS A 158 2.50 14.93 13.25
CA LYS A 158 2.29 16.24 12.60
C LYS A 158 3.50 16.70 11.80
N LYS A 159 4.71 16.45 12.31
CA LYS A 159 5.94 16.75 11.55
C LYS A 159 6.04 15.90 10.28
N MET A 160 5.76 14.61 10.36
CA MET A 160 5.72 13.73 9.19
C MET A 160 4.70 14.21 8.15
N MET A 161 3.48 14.56 8.59
CA MET A 161 2.44 15.13 7.72
C MET A 161 2.95 16.40 7.00
N LEU A 162 3.56 17.32 7.72
CA LEU A 162 4.10 18.56 7.15
C LEU A 162 5.22 18.32 6.15
N VAL A 163 6.10 17.35 6.39
CA VAL A 163 7.14 16.95 5.44
C VAL A 163 6.50 16.41 4.16
N ASN A 164 5.51 15.54 4.27
CA ASN A 164 4.78 15.00 3.13
C ASN A 164 4.13 16.11 2.30
N ILE A 165 3.36 17.01 2.91
CA ILE A 165 2.73 18.15 2.22
C ILE A 165 3.79 19.02 1.52
N ALA A 166 4.88 19.40 2.22
CA ALA A 166 5.91 20.26 1.68
C ALA A 166 6.63 19.67 0.46
N LYS A 167 6.71 18.34 0.38
CA LYS A 167 7.35 17.61 -0.72
C LYS A 167 6.40 17.26 -1.86
N ALA A 168 5.09 17.27 -1.62
CA ALA A 168 4.08 16.85 -2.61
C ALA A 168 4.04 17.72 -3.87
N GLY A 169 4.56 18.97 -3.81
CA GLY A 169 4.69 19.84 -4.99
C GLY A 169 5.50 19.21 -6.13
N PHE A 170 6.35 18.24 -5.84
CA PHE A 170 7.06 17.47 -6.86
C PHE A 170 6.12 16.80 -7.88
N PHE A 171 4.93 16.39 -7.45
CA PHE A 171 3.93 15.74 -8.31
C PHE A 171 3.01 16.74 -9.04
N SER A 172 3.37 18.02 -9.09
CA SER A 172 2.58 19.00 -9.85
C SER A 172 2.69 18.78 -11.35
N SER A 173 1.59 19.01 -12.06
CA SER A 173 1.56 18.98 -13.53
C SER A 173 2.45 20.06 -14.13
N ASP A 174 2.57 21.21 -13.48
CA ASP A 174 3.41 22.31 -13.96
C ASP A 174 4.89 21.92 -14.03
N ARG A 175 5.40 21.21 -13.00
CA ARG A 175 6.74 20.64 -13.02
C ARG A 175 6.92 19.65 -14.17
N THR A 176 5.98 18.72 -14.31
CA THR A 176 6.02 17.69 -15.35
C THR A 176 6.05 18.30 -16.75
N ILE A 177 5.20 19.28 -17.00
CA ILE A 177 5.16 19.99 -18.30
C ILE A 177 6.45 20.81 -18.53
N ALA A 178 6.97 21.44 -17.49
CA ALA A 178 8.24 22.15 -17.60
C ALA A 178 9.41 21.21 -17.94
N GLU A 179 9.46 20.04 -17.34
CA GLU A 179 10.45 19.00 -17.66
C GLU A 179 10.29 18.47 -19.07
N TYR A 180 9.07 18.17 -19.51
CA TYR A 180 8.81 17.80 -20.89
C TYR A 180 9.26 18.87 -21.87
N ASN A 181 9.00 20.15 -21.55
CA ASN A 181 9.45 21.24 -22.41
C ASN A 181 10.99 21.34 -22.45
N ARG A 182 11.64 21.25 -21.31
CA ARG A 182 13.11 21.32 -21.22
C ARG A 182 13.78 20.15 -21.94
N ASP A 183 13.29 18.92 -21.74
CA ASP A 183 14.02 17.71 -22.12
C ASP A 183 13.59 17.16 -23.48
N ILE A 184 12.34 17.36 -23.88
CA ILE A 184 11.74 16.76 -25.06
C ILE A 184 11.34 17.83 -26.11
N TRP A 185 10.42 18.71 -25.76
CA TRP A 185 9.78 19.61 -26.75
C TRP A 185 10.64 20.80 -27.11
N LYS A 186 11.39 21.34 -26.16
CA LYS A 186 12.29 22.51 -26.35
C LYS A 186 11.57 23.72 -26.97
N LEU A 187 10.30 23.91 -26.61
CA LEU A 187 9.51 25.05 -27.04
C LEU A 187 10.07 26.32 -26.43
N LYS A 188 10.05 27.42 -27.24
CA LYS A 188 10.48 28.76 -26.80
C LYS A 188 9.35 29.52 -26.19
#